data_8dfc67537747e0871b80fc35fc9c93e9
#
_entry.id   8dfc67537747e0871b80fc35fc9c93e9
#
_cell.length_a   1.000
_cell.length_b   1.000
_cell.length_c   1.000
_cell.angle_alpha   90.00
_cell.angle_beta   90.00
_cell.angle_gamma   90.00
#
_symmetry.space_group_name_H-M   'P 1'
#
loop_
_entity.id
_entity.type
_entity.pdbx_description
1 polymer ?
#
loop_
_entity_poly.entity_id
_entity_poly.type
_entity_poly.pdbx_seq_one_letter_code
_entity_poly.pdbx_strand_id
1 'polypeptide(L)'
;MEYKYKMKRIYIDLDGVLADFEKGRKNHPLGNQTPYKGRPERLPGLFKDLEPIKGSIDAVNKLLNNPNFDVYFLSTAPWDNPDAWTHKRLWIANHFDEKLIRKRLILCHHKNFLKGDFLIDDRKWNGAQDFEGEWIEFGGQEFPDWDSVMNRLESL
;
A
#
# COMPACT_ATOMS: atom_id res chain seq x y z
N MET A 1 24.97 -25.69 12.93
CA MET A 1 23.65 -25.04 13.00
C MET A 1 23.60 -24.00 11.92
N GLU A 2 22.86 -24.24 10.86
CA GLU A 2 22.54 -23.17 9.90
C GLU A 2 21.58 -22.22 10.58
N TYR A 3 22.05 -21.02 10.90
CA TYR A 3 21.17 -19.92 11.23
C TYR A 3 20.43 -19.56 9.94
N LYS A 4 19.23 -20.11 9.74
CA LYS A 4 18.30 -19.67 8.72
C LYS A 4 17.91 -18.25 9.08
N TYR A 5 18.51 -17.27 8.41
CA TYR A 5 18.06 -15.87 8.50
C TYR A 5 16.57 -15.85 8.12
N LYS A 6 15.70 -15.61 9.11
CA LYS A 6 14.29 -15.53 8.86
C LYS A 6 14.01 -14.21 8.14
N MET A 7 13.45 -14.29 6.92
CA MET A 7 13.02 -13.11 6.18
C MET A 7 12.05 -12.28 7.02
N LYS A 8 12.19 -10.96 6.96
CA LYS A 8 11.24 -10.04 7.57
C LYS A 8 10.06 -9.81 6.62
N ARG A 9 8.86 -10.02 7.10
CA ARG A 9 7.64 -9.82 6.31
C ARG A 9 7.17 -8.39 6.39
N ILE A 10 6.96 -7.78 5.22
CA ILE A 10 6.53 -6.40 5.07
C ILE A 10 5.21 -6.38 4.30
N TYR A 11 4.21 -5.71 4.88
CA TYR A 11 2.97 -5.37 4.19
C TYR A 11 2.99 -3.89 3.82
N ILE A 12 2.62 -3.58 2.58
CA ILE A 12 2.63 -2.22 2.03
C ILE A 12 1.24 -1.87 1.53
N ASP A 13 0.64 -0.83 2.10
CA ASP A 13 -0.63 -0.28 1.61
C ASP A 13 -0.44 0.40 0.24
N LEU A 14 -1.54 0.57 -0.49
CA LEU A 14 -1.54 1.19 -1.81
C LEU A 14 -1.85 2.69 -1.74
N ASP A 15 -3.10 3.04 -1.42
CA ASP A 15 -3.55 4.42 -1.48
C ASP A 15 -2.92 5.26 -0.37
N GLY A 16 -2.32 6.39 -0.74
CA GLY A 16 -1.61 7.26 0.20
C GLY A 16 -0.21 6.78 0.58
N VAL A 17 0.21 5.62 0.09
CA VAL A 17 1.55 5.04 0.31
C VAL A 17 2.30 4.83 -1.01
N LEU A 18 1.70 4.10 -1.95
CA LEU A 18 2.24 3.86 -3.29
C LEU A 18 1.56 4.71 -4.35
N ALA A 19 0.25 4.86 -4.27
CA ALA A 19 -0.61 5.55 -5.22
C ALA A 19 -1.14 6.85 -4.63
N ASP A 20 -1.08 7.93 -5.41
CA ASP A 20 -1.49 9.26 -4.97
C ASP A 20 -3.01 9.45 -5.04
N PHE A 21 -3.68 8.94 -4.02
CA PHE A 21 -5.13 9.03 -3.86
C PHE A 21 -5.63 10.47 -3.80
N GLU A 22 -4.95 11.35 -3.05
CA GLU A 22 -5.37 12.75 -2.87
C GLU A 22 -5.37 13.51 -4.19
N LYS A 23 -4.33 13.35 -5.00
CA LYS A 23 -4.28 13.96 -6.34
C LYS A 23 -5.37 13.40 -7.24
N GLY A 24 -5.58 12.10 -7.22
CA GLY A 24 -6.60 11.44 -8.02
C GLY A 24 -8.01 11.94 -7.71
N ARG A 25 -8.38 12.03 -6.43
CA ARG A 25 -9.71 12.51 -6.03
C ARG A 25 -9.92 13.98 -6.35
N LYS A 26 -8.91 14.82 -6.18
CA LYS A 26 -8.97 16.25 -6.50
C LYS A 26 -9.17 16.50 -7.99
N ASN A 27 -8.57 15.67 -8.82
CA ASN A 27 -8.62 15.80 -10.28
C ASN A 27 -9.80 15.06 -10.92
N HIS A 28 -10.58 14.31 -10.16
CA HIS A 28 -11.69 13.54 -10.71
C HIS A 28 -12.87 14.45 -11.08
N PRO A 29 -13.42 14.35 -12.29
CA PRO A 29 -14.48 15.25 -12.78
C PRO A 29 -15.76 15.19 -11.96
N LEU A 30 -16.02 14.08 -11.27
CA LEU A 30 -17.23 13.89 -10.44
C LEU A 30 -16.99 14.13 -8.94
N GLY A 31 -15.79 14.54 -8.54
CA GLY A 31 -15.39 14.60 -7.13
C GLY A 31 -16.23 15.51 -6.25
N ASN A 32 -16.78 16.59 -6.80
CA ASN A 32 -17.62 17.56 -6.10
C ASN A 32 -19.12 17.34 -6.27
N GLN A 33 -19.52 16.25 -6.95
CA GLN A 33 -20.93 15.97 -7.27
C GLN A 33 -21.52 14.94 -6.31
N THR A 34 -22.79 15.09 -5.98
CA THR A 34 -23.57 14.04 -5.29
C THR A 34 -23.73 12.84 -6.23
N PRO A 35 -23.57 11.60 -5.77
CA PRO A 35 -23.40 11.15 -4.37
C PRO A 35 -21.95 11.06 -3.87
N TYR A 36 -20.96 11.50 -4.65
CA TYR A 36 -19.54 11.25 -4.38
C TYR A 36 -18.90 12.25 -3.43
N LYS A 37 -19.50 13.43 -3.29
CA LYS A 37 -19.01 14.47 -2.37
C LYS A 37 -18.87 13.92 -0.95
N GLY A 38 -17.66 14.01 -0.38
CA GLY A 38 -17.36 13.45 0.94
C GLY A 38 -17.17 11.94 0.97
N ARG A 39 -17.29 11.26 -0.18
CA ARG A 39 -17.11 9.81 -0.32
C ARG A 39 -16.25 9.49 -1.55
N PRO A 40 -15.01 9.96 -1.58
CA PRO A 40 -14.14 9.84 -2.77
C PRO A 40 -13.84 8.39 -3.14
N GLU A 41 -13.88 7.48 -2.19
CA GLU A 41 -13.68 6.04 -2.42
C GLU A 41 -14.72 5.43 -3.36
N ARG A 42 -15.86 6.10 -3.56
CA ARG A 42 -16.94 5.65 -4.45
C ARG A 42 -16.81 6.19 -5.88
N LEU A 43 -15.84 7.06 -6.14
CA LEU A 43 -15.65 7.64 -7.48
C LEU A 43 -15.35 6.57 -8.51
N PRO A 44 -16.12 6.50 -9.61
CA PRO A 44 -15.92 5.48 -10.63
C PRO A 44 -14.55 5.64 -11.30
N GLY A 45 -13.82 4.53 -11.42
CA GLY A 45 -12.53 4.49 -12.08
C GLY A 45 -11.37 5.16 -11.34
N LEU A 46 -11.60 5.70 -10.14
CA LEU A 46 -10.58 6.46 -9.40
C LEU A 46 -9.27 5.68 -9.24
N PHE A 47 -9.36 4.41 -8.83
CA PHE A 47 -8.19 3.61 -8.48
C PHE A 47 -7.43 3.04 -9.68
N LYS A 48 -7.95 3.22 -10.89
CA LYS A 48 -7.36 2.63 -12.10
C LYS A 48 -6.07 3.33 -12.51
N ASP A 49 -6.05 4.66 -12.52
CA ASP A 49 -5.00 5.48 -13.13
C ASP A 49 -4.33 6.42 -12.12
N LEU A 50 -4.29 6.07 -10.85
CA LEU A 50 -3.60 6.89 -9.84
C LEU A 50 -2.10 6.97 -10.16
N GLU A 51 -1.54 8.18 -10.04
CA GLU A 51 -0.09 8.36 -10.19
C GLU A 51 0.66 7.77 -9.00
N PRO A 52 1.85 7.21 -9.21
CA PRO A 52 2.70 6.78 -8.09
C PRO A 52 3.14 7.95 -7.22
N ILE A 53 3.19 7.73 -5.92
CA ILE A 53 3.84 8.64 -4.98
C ILE A 53 5.34 8.64 -5.23
N LYS A 54 5.97 9.81 -5.13
CA LYS A 54 7.41 9.98 -5.36
C LYS A 54 8.22 8.96 -4.57
N GLY A 55 9.10 8.24 -5.27
CA GLY A 55 10.00 7.26 -4.68
C GLY A 55 9.37 5.90 -4.40
N SER A 56 8.05 5.73 -4.54
CA SER A 56 7.36 4.50 -4.18
C SER A 56 7.76 3.30 -5.03
N ILE A 57 7.80 3.47 -6.34
CA ILE A 57 8.10 2.36 -7.26
C ILE A 57 9.54 1.87 -7.08
N ASP A 58 10.49 2.80 -7.01
CA ASP A 58 11.91 2.45 -6.80
C ASP A 58 12.14 1.78 -5.45
N ALA A 59 11.53 2.28 -4.39
CA ALA A 59 11.64 1.71 -3.05
C ALA A 59 11.09 0.29 -3.01
N VAL A 60 9.89 0.07 -3.53
CA VAL A 60 9.25 -1.26 -3.53
C VAL A 60 10.03 -2.25 -4.40
N ASN A 61 10.54 -1.82 -5.55
CA ASN A 61 11.41 -2.67 -6.37
C ASN A 61 12.67 -3.12 -5.60
N LYS A 62 13.30 -2.24 -4.84
CA LYS A 62 14.43 -2.60 -3.98
C LYS A 62 14.03 -3.62 -2.91
N LEU A 63 12.89 -3.43 -2.28
CA LEU A 63 12.39 -4.36 -1.27
C LEU A 63 12.04 -5.73 -1.87
N LEU A 64 11.36 -5.76 -3.01
CA LEU A 64 11.00 -6.99 -3.73
C LEU A 64 12.23 -7.79 -4.17
N ASN A 65 13.32 -7.12 -4.52
CA ASN A 65 14.58 -7.76 -4.93
C ASN A 65 15.53 -8.07 -3.76
N ASN A 66 15.19 -7.64 -2.55
CA ASN A 66 16.02 -7.90 -1.37
C ASN A 66 15.66 -9.25 -0.73
N PRO A 67 16.58 -10.22 -0.68
CA PRO A 67 16.31 -11.55 -0.15
C PRO A 67 16.01 -11.58 1.36
N ASN A 68 16.27 -10.49 2.07
CA ASN A 68 15.99 -10.37 3.49
C ASN A 68 14.52 -10.03 3.79
N PHE A 69 13.75 -9.66 2.78
CA PHE A 69 12.35 -9.24 2.92
C PHE A 69 11.39 -10.13 2.13
N ASP A 70 10.27 -10.44 2.77
CA ASP A 70 9.12 -11.10 2.17
C ASP A 70 8.00 -10.05 2.05
N VAL A 71 7.80 -9.51 0.86
CA VAL A 71 6.99 -8.30 0.62
C VAL A 71 5.63 -8.67 0.06
N TYR A 72 4.57 -8.10 0.66
CA TYR A 72 3.19 -8.19 0.19
C TYR A 72 2.55 -6.81 0.11
N PHE A 73 1.70 -6.61 -0.87
CA PHE A 73 0.80 -5.45 -0.93
C PHE A 73 -0.45 -5.76 -0.13
N LEU A 74 -0.85 -4.85 0.73
CA LEU A 74 -2.01 -5.01 1.61
C LEU A 74 -2.87 -3.76 1.55
N SER A 75 -4.00 -3.84 0.89
CA SER A 75 -4.92 -2.72 0.70
C SER A 75 -6.33 -3.08 1.13
N THR A 76 -7.07 -2.07 1.54
CA THR A 76 -8.51 -2.18 1.73
C THR A 76 -9.22 -1.65 0.49
N ALA A 77 -9.94 -2.51 -0.21
CA ALA A 77 -10.74 -2.09 -1.36
C ALA A 77 -12.12 -1.63 -0.87
N PRO A 78 -12.62 -0.45 -1.32
CA PRO A 78 -13.91 0.07 -0.87
C PRO A 78 -15.05 -0.90 -1.14
N TRP A 79 -15.86 -1.16 -0.12
CA TRP A 79 -17.01 -2.08 -0.24
C TRP A 79 -18.02 -1.62 -1.29
N ASP A 80 -18.29 -0.30 -1.33
CA ASP A 80 -19.29 0.30 -2.22
C ASP A 80 -18.76 0.65 -3.62
N ASN A 81 -17.53 0.24 -3.94
CA ASN A 81 -16.93 0.42 -5.26
C ASN A 81 -16.30 -0.90 -5.72
N PRO A 82 -17.11 -1.87 -6.22
CA PRO A 82 -16.60 -3.19 -6.61
C PRO A 82 -15.49 -3.14 -7.65
N ASP A 83 -15.52 -2.20 -8.58
CA ASP A 83 -14.49 -2.06 -9.62
C ASP A 83 -13.11 -1.69 -9.01
N ALA A 84 -13.08 -1.05 -7.84
CA ALA A 84 -11.84 -0.73 -7.16
C ALA A 84 -11.01 -1.97 -6.83
N TRP A 85 -11.64 -3.10 -6.55
CA TRP A 85 -10.98 -4.38 -6.31
C TRP A 85 -10.16 -4.83 -7.51
N THR A 86 -10.77 -4.79 -8.69
CA THR A 86 -10.10 -5.08 -9.95
C THR A 86 -9.04 -4.02 -10.28
N HIS A 87 -9.36 -2.75 -10.10
CA HIS A 87 -8.45 -1.65 -10.42
C HIS A 87 -7.18 -1.67 -9.57
N LYS A 88 -7.26 -2.01 -8.30
CA LYS A 88 -6.08 -2.19 -7.45
C LYS A 88 -5.17 -3.31 -7.94
N ARG A 89 -5.75 -4.44 -8.35
CA ARG A 89 -5.00 -5.54 -8.95
C ARG A 89 -4.28 -5.11 -10.23
N LEU A 90 -4.98 -4.39 -11.11
CA LEU A 90 -4.44 -3.90 -12.38
C LEU A 90 -3.36 -2.83 -12.15
N TRP A 91 -3.55 -1.95 -11.16
CA TRP A 91 -2.57 -0.91 -10.84
C TRP A 91 -1.21 -1.51 -10.50
N ILE A 92 -1.19 -2.54 -9.66
CA ILE A 92 0.05 -3.25 -9.31
C ILE A 92 0.69 -3.89 -10.54
N ALA A 93 -0.10 -4.53 -11.40
CA ALA A 93 0.40 -5.14 -12.62
C ALA A 93 1.00 -4.12 -13.60
N ASN A 94 0.47 -2.90 -13.62
CA ASN A 94 0.95 -1.84 -14.49
C ASN A 94 2.25 -1.18 -14.01
N HIS A 95 2.59 -1.29 -12.71
CA HIS A 95 3.73 -0.59 -12.14
C HIS A 95 4.90 -1.48 -11.74
N PHE A 96 4.69 -2.81 -11.66
CA PHE A 96 5.70 -3.75 -11.21
C PHE A 96 5.81 -4.97 -12.14
N ASP A 97 6.97 -5.61 -12.15
CA ASP A 97 7.19 -6.84 -12.90
C ASP A 97 6.31 -7.97 -12.33
N GLU A 98 5.54 -8.61 -13.19
CA GLU A 98 4.65 -9.74 -12.84
C GLU A 98 5.40 -10.84 -12.07
N LYS A 99 6.64 -11.13 -12.42
CA LYS A 99 7.44 -12.16 -11.74
C LYS A 99 7.69 -11.85 -10.28
N LEU A 100 7.80 -10.56 -9.93
CA LEU A 100 8.06 -10.11 -8.55
C LEU A 100 6.80 -10.05 -7.71
N ILE A 101 5.64 -9.77 -8.32
CA ILE A 101 4.40 -9.47 -7.60
C ILE A 101 3.37 -10.58 -7.61
N ARG A 102 3.63 -11.65 -8.35
CA ARG A 102 2.64 -12.73 -8.52
C ARG A 102 2.18 -13.29 -7.16
N LYS A 103 0.86 -13.27 -6.93
CA LYS A 103 0.21 -13.74 -5.70
C LYS A 103 0.64 -12.97 -4.43
N ARG A 104 1.07 -11.71 -4.57
CA ARG A 104 1.52 -10.88 -3.44
C ARG A 104 0.57 -9.73 -3.10
N LEU A 105 -0.63 -9.71 -3.66
CA LEU A 105 -1.67 -8.73 -3.33
C LEU A 105 -2.70 -9.36 -2.37
N ILE A 106 -2.94 -8.68 -1.27
CA ILE A 106 -3.98 -9.03 -0.30
C ILE A 106 -4.94 -7.84 -0.19
N LEU A 107 -6.22 -8.08 -0.44
CA LEU A 107 -7.29 -7.11 -0.21
C LEU A 107 -8.04 -7.52 1.04
N CYS A 108 -8.04 -6.67 2.06
CA CYS A 108 -8.54 -7.02 3.38
C CYS A 108 -9.05 -5.79 4.13
N HIS A 109 -10.17 -5.93 4.85
CA HIS A 109 -10.72 -4.90 5.74
C HIS A 109 -10.24 -5.05 7.20
N HIS A 110 -9.44 -6.10 7.48
CA HIS A 110 -9.01 -6.48 8.81
C HIS A 110 -7.50 -6.73 8.82
N LYS A 111 -6.70 -5.68 8.67
CA LYS A 111 -5.24 -5.78 8.56
C LYS A 111 -4.58 -6.38 9.81
N ASN A 112 -5.24 -6.28 10.96
CA ASN A 112 -4.81 -6.90 12.21
C ASN A 112 -4.87 -8.45 12.21
N PHE A 113 -5.55 -9.07 11.25
CA PHE A 113 -5.57 -10.53 11.12
C PHE A 113 -4.27 -11.09 10.50
N LEU A 114 -3.50 -10.25 9.85
CA LEU A 114 -2.28 -10.66 9.15
C LEU A 114 -1.07 -10.60 10.08
N LYS A 115 -0.19 -11.60 9.96
CA LYS A 115 1.04 -11.69 10.75
C LYS A 115 2.24 -11.28 9.91
N GLY A 116 3.04 -10.39 10.45
CA GLY A 116 4.25 -9.91 9.81
C GLY A 116 5.06 -9.01 10.73
N ASP A 117 6.19 -8.54 10.23
CA ASP A 117 7.11 -7.71 11.01
C ASP A 117 6.81 -6.22 10.86
N PHE A 118 6.40 -5.80 9.66
CA PHE A 118 6.15 -4.39 9.35
C PHE A 118 4.86 -4.21 8.56
N LEU A 119 4.13 -3.14 8.87
CA LEU A 119 3.02 -2.62 8.08
C LEU A 119 3.33 -1.16 7.73
N ILE A 120 3.45 -0.85 6.43
CA ILE A 120 3.59 0.51 5.93
C ILE A 120 2.21 0.99 5.48
N ASP A 121 1.63 1.90 6.23
CA ASP A 121 0.26 2.37 6.02
C ASP A 121 0.16 3.84 6.48
N ASP A 122 -0.62 4.65 5.76
CA ASP A 122 -0.80 6.07 6.07
C ASP A 122 -1.92 6.32 7.09
N ARG A 123 -2.73 5.28 7.39
CA ARG A 123 -3.91 5.39 8.26
C ARG A 123 -4.01 4.24 9.25
N LYS A 124 -4.56 4.55 10.42
CA LYS A 124 -4.81 3.56 11.49
C LYS A 124 -6.04 2.66 11.25
N TRP A 125 -6.82 2.93 10.21
CA TRP A 125 -8.11 2.28 9.95
C TRP A 125 -7.97 0.83 9.44
N ASN A 126 -9.09 0.12 9.39
CA ASN A 126 -9.19 -1.26 8.89
C ASN A 126 -8.23 -2.23 9.60
N GLY A 127 -8.04 -2.03 10.90
CA GLY A 127 -7.20 -2.87 11.73
C GLY A 127 -5.70 -2.55 11.70
N ALA A 128 -5.27 -1.54 10.97
CA ALA A 128 -3.85 -1.20 10.88
C ALA A 128 -3.23 -0.86 12.25
N GLN A 129 -3.94 -0.12 13.10
CA GLN A 129 -3.45 0.23 14.45
C GLN A 129 -3.28 -0.98 15.37
N ASP A 130 -3.97 -2.07 15.11
CA ASP A 130 -3.94 -3.31 15.90
C ASP A 130 -3.06 -4.39 15.24
N PHE A 131 -2.28 -4.02 14.24
CA PHE A 131 -1.27 -4.89 13.65
C PHE A 131 -0.20 -5.22 14.70
N GLU A 132 0.12 -6.51 14.86
CA GLU A 132 1.02 -6.96 15.93
C GLU A 132 2.50 -6.67 15.69
N GLY A 133 2.90 -6.33 14.47
CA GLY A 133 4.27 -5.89 14.16
C GLY A 133 4.45 -4.39 14.31
N GLU A 134 5.52 -3.85 13.72
CA GLU A 134 5.77 -2.41 13.70
C GLU A 134 4.90 -1.75 12.61
N TRP A 135 4.07 -0.80 13.01
CA TRP A 135 3.37 0.07 12.07
C TRP A 135 4.26 1.26 11.72
N ILE A 136 4.66 1.32 10.45
CA ILE A 136 5.36 2.48 9.88
C ILE A 136 4.30 3.41 9.32
N GLU A 137 4.02 4.51 10.04
CA GLU A 137 3.01 5.50 9.66
C GLU A 137 3.56 6.39 8.54
N PHE A 138 3.26 6.00 7.30
CA PHE A 138 3.70 6.72 6.11
C PHE A 138 3.05 8.10 6.02
N GLY A 139 3.83 9.13 5.74
CA GLY A 139 3.36 10.52 5.68
C GLY A 139 3.24 11.20 7.06
N GLY A 140 3.56 10.48 8.12
CA GLY A 140 3.63 11.02 9.47
C GLY A 140 4.94 11.77 9.73
N GLN A 141 5.11 12.21 10.97
CA GLN A 141 6.27 13.01 11.36
C GLN A 141 7.59 12.22 11.29
N GLU A 142 7.57 10.94 11.65
CA GLU A 142 8.76 10.08 11.67
C GLU A 142 9.10 9.54 10.28
N PHE A 143 8.08 9.23 9.48
CA PHE A 143 8.23 8.66 8.14
C PHE A 143 7.51 9.50 7.09
N PRO A 144 8.00 10.73 6.79
CA PRO A 144 7.30 11.64 5.90
C PRO A 144 7.33 11.19 4.42
N ASP A 145 8.26 10.33 4.06
CA ASP A 145 8.52 9.91 2.68
C ASP A 145 9.13 8.51 2.59
N TRP A 146 9.32 8.04 1.37
CA TRP A 146 9.93 6.73 1.13
C TRP A 146 11.39 6.64 1.51
N ASP A 147 12.14 7.73 1.47
CA ASP A 147 13.55 7.73 1.90
C ASP A 147 13.67 7.43 3.39
N SER A 148 12.81 8.02 4.21
CA SER A 148 12.78 7.74 5.65
C SER A 148 12.36 6.31 5.97
N VAL A 149 11.39 5.77 5.24
CA VAL A 149 10.98 4.36 5.36
C VAL A 149 12.12 3.42 5.01
N MET A 150 12.78 3.65 3.88
CA MET A 150 13.90 2.83 3.43
C MET A 150 15.07 2.88 4.40
N ASN A 151 15.40 4.04 4.95
CA ASN A 151 16.43 4.18 5.98
C ASN A 151 16.12 3.30 7.21
N ARG A 152 14.86 3.25 7.63
CA ARG A 152 14.44 2.39 8.76
C ARG A 152 14.60 0.91 8.43
N LEU A 153 14.16 0.48 7.25
CA LEU A 153 14.20 -0.92 6.84
C LEU A 153 15.64 -1.40 6.56
N GLU A 154 16.47 -0.56 5.96
CA GLU A 154 17.87 -0.88 5.64
C GLU A 154 18.78 -0.88 6.89
N SER A 155 18.32 -0.32 8.01
CA SER A 155 19.05 -0.33 9.29
C SER A 155 18.91 -1.62 10.10
N LEU A 156 18.15 -2.57 9.61
CA LEU A 156 17.87 -3.84 10.29
C LEU A 156 19.04 -4.83 10.24
#